data_b6001bfe2d75c34a14b8c1abd05efa9b
#
_entry.id   b6001bfe2d75c34a14b8c1abd05efa9b
#
_cell.length_a   1.000
_cell.length_b   1.000
_cell.length_c   1.000
_cell.angle_alpha   90.00
_cell.angle_beta   90.00
_cell.angle_gamma   90.00
#
_symmetry.space_group_name_H-M   'P 1'
#
loop_
_entity.id
_entity.type
_entity.pdbx_description
1 polymer ?
#
loop_
_entity_poly.entity_id
_entity_poly.type
_entity_poly.pdbx_seq_one_letter_code
_entity_poly.pdbx_strand_id
1 'polypeptide(L)'
;MVEIVNYLNDIVWGSLLIYLLLGVGVYFTLRTGFIQFRHFGHMFGVLKNSNQADKVGISSFQALCTSLAARVGTGNLTGVAIAITAGGPGAIFWMWVVAMLGMATSFIESTLAQLYKTKDDQGNYRGGPAYYMQKGLNRRWMGVLFSIFLIIAFGLVFNAVQANSIAQATAVAFDFNPLYVGIALVVMSGVVIFGGLKSIAKVAELIVPIMALAYLLLAFWVLGHHIERLPDVFMMIIRNAFGLQEAAGGAIGYGVAQAMTQGIQRGLFSNEAGMGSAPNAAASAAPYPPHPASQGYVQMLGVFMDTIVICSATAIIILSSGVLENPMDKISGIELTQQALSSVVGSWGSTFIAIAIFFFAFTSIIANYAYAESNMIFLENNHTAGLLILRLAALGMVMFGALAEMPLIWKMADLSMGLMAITNLIAILLLSGIAFKLTKDYNLQRKAGKIPTFNIAQHPELKTQVEEGIWDKENVAQWDKQKSI
;
A
#
# COMPACT_ATOMS: atom_id res chain seq x y z
N MET A 1 28.34 3.14 -4.67
CA MET A 1 27.04 2.84 -4.01
C MET A 1 25.92 2.77 -5.06
N VAL A 2 25.72 3.78 -5.90
CA VAL A 2 24.67 3.81 -6.95
C VAL A 2 24.76 2.62 -7.91
N GLU A 3 25.95 2.23 -8.35
CA GLU A 3 26.16 1.07 -9.24
C GLU A 3 25.74 -0.25 -8.61
N ILE A 4 26.03 -0.45 -7.33
CA ILE A 4 25.62 -1.66 -6.60
C ILE A 4 24.09 -1.71 -6.49
N VAL A 5 23.44 -0.59 -6.17
CA VAL A 5 21.99 -0.50 -6.08
C VAL A 5 21.33 -0.78 -7.44
N ASN A 6 21.90 -0.24 -8.53
CA ASN A 6 21.42 -0.51 -9.88
C ASN A 6 21.55 -2.01 -10.23
N TYR A 7 22.72 -2.61 -10.01
CA TYR A 7 22.96 -4.02 -10.28
C TYR A 7 21.99 -4.95 -9.51
N LEU A 8 21.76 -4.66 -8.23
CA LEU A 8 20.81 -5.42 -7.41
C LEU A 8 19.36 -5.21 -7.88
N ASN A 9 18.99 -3.99 -8.27
CA ASN A 9 17.67 -3.71 -8.85
C ASN A 9 17.46 -4.49 -10.16
N ASP A 10 18.45 -4.54 -11.03
CA ASP A 10 18.38 -5.27 -12.31
C ASP A 10 18.14 -6.78 -12.07
N ILE A 11 18.79 -7.37 -11.06
CA ILE A 11 18.55 -8.76 -10.68
C ILE A 11 17.14 -8.95 -10.11
N VAL A 12 16.74 -8.13 -9.15
CA VAL A 12 15.48 -8.28 -8.44
C VAL A 12 14.30 -8.07 -9.39
N TRP A 13 14.30 -6.97 -10.16
CA TRP A 13 13.18 -6.60 -11.02
C TRP A 13 13.24 -7.20 -12.41
N GLY A 14 14.45 -7.37 -12.97
CA GLY A 14 14.61 -7.90 -14.33
C GLY A 14 14.30 -9.38 -14.49
N SER A 15 14.51 -10.20 -13.45
CA SER A 15 14.49 -11.65 -13.62
C SER A 15 13.57 -12.41 -12.66
N LEU A 16 13.19 -11.84 -11.52
CA LEU A 16 12.53 -12.63 -10.47
C LEU A 16 11.19 -12.06 -10.04
N LEU A 17 11.17 -10.81 -9.59
CA LEU A 17 10.03 -10.29 -8.84
C LEU A 17 8.78 -10.09 -9.70
N ILE A 18 8.93 -9.62 -10.94
CA ILE A 18 7.81 -9.40 -11.85
C ILE A 18 7.05 -10.70 -12.09
N TYR A 19 7.77 -11.77 -12.42
CA TYR A 19 7.16 -13.08 -12.67
C TYR A 19 6.57 -13.69 -11.39
N LEU A 20 7.23 -13.50 -10.25
CA LEU A 20 6.74 -13.97 -8.96
C LEU A 20 5.44 -13.26 -8.58
N LEU A 21 5.39 -11.92 -8.69
CA LEU A 21 4.18 -11.12 -8.40
C LEU A 21 2.99 -11.53 -9.26
N LEU A 22 3.19 -11.58 -10.58
CA LEU A 22 2.14 -11.95 -11.51
C LEU A 22 1.71 -13.41 -11.32
N GLY A 23 2.68 -14.33 -11.19
CA GLY A 23 2.41 -15.76 -11.01
C GLY A 23 1.65 -16.04 -9.71
N VAL A 24 2.06 -15.44 -8.60
CA VAL A 24 1.37 -15.57 -7.30
C VAL A 24 -0.02 -14.95 -7.36
N GLY A 25 -0.15 -13.76 -7.96
CA GLY A 25 -1.43 -13.09 -8.12
C GLY A 25 -2.42 -13.89 -8.96
N VAL A 26 -1.97 -14.48 -10.08
CA VAL A 26 -2.77 -15.39 -10.92
C VAL A 26 -3.15 -16.65 -10.12
N TYR A 27 -2.19 -17.27 -9.44
CA TYR A 27 -2.45 -18.46 -8.62
C TYR A 27 -3.53 -18.20 -7.56
N PHE A 28 -3.42 -17.12 -6.81
CA PHE A 28 -4.41 -16.78 -5.78
C PHE A 28 -5.77 -16.39 -6.38
N THR A 29 -5.78 -15.68 -7.50
CA THR A 29 -7.03 -15.35 -8.22
C THR A 29 -7.77 -16.62 -8.62
N LEU A 30 -7.07 -17.59 -9.23
CA LEU A 30 -7.68 -18.85 -9.66
C LEU A 30 -8.12 -19.71 -8.46
N ARG A 31 -7.27 -19.84 -7.44
CA ARG A 31 -7.54 -20.70 -6.25
C ARG A 31 -8.67 -20.15 -5.37
N THR A 32 -8.86 -18.84 -5.33
CA THR A 32 -9.98 -18.20 -4.62
C THR A 32 -11.24 -18.08 -5.48
N GLY A 33 -11.18 -18.50 -6.74
CA GLY A 33 -12.28 -18.44 -7.70
C GLY A 33 -12.66 -17.00 -8.04
N PHE A 34 -11.67 -16.17 -8.37
CA PHE A 34 -11.84 -14.77 -8.75
C PHE A 34 -12.54 -13.93 -7.66
N ILE A 35 -12.08 -14.06 -6.41
CA ILE A 35 -12.69 -13.45 -5.22
C ILE A 35 -12.88 -11.94 -5.36
N GLN A 36 -11.92 -11.24 -5.98
CA GLN A 36 -11.94 -9.80 -6.18
C GLN A 36 -13.10 -9.33 -7.07
N PHE A 37 -13.58 -10.18 -7.99
CA PHE A 37 -14.73 -9.88 -8.86
C PHE A 37 -16.03 -10.40 -8.26
N ARG A 38 -16.05 -11.68 -7.83
CA ARG A 38 -17.26 -12.34 -7.32
C ARG A 38 -17.78 -11.75 -6.02
N HIS A 39 -16.89 -11.22 -5.20
CA HIS A 39 -17.23 -10.65 -3.88
C HIS A 39 -17.01 -9.13 -3.81
N PHE A 40 -16.97 -8.45 -4.96
CA PHE A 40 -16.74 -7.01 -5.01
C PHE A 40 -17.71 -6.21 -4.13
N GLY A 41 -19.01 -6.43 -4.30
CA GLY A 41 -20.01 -5.77 -3.44
C GLY A 41 -19.92 -6.17 -1.96
N HIS A 42 -19.41 -7.38 -1.65
CA HIS A 42 -19.25 -7.83 -0.28
C HIS A 42 -18.16 -7.07 0.49
N MET A 43 -17.11 -6.61 -0.19
CA MET A 43 -16.06 -5.78 0.42
C MET A 43 -16.65 -4.51 1.06
N PHE A 44 -17.56 -3.84 0.37
CA PHE A 44 -18.26 -2.67 0.89
C PHE A 44 -19.21 -3.03 2.04
N GLY A 45 -19.86 -4.19 1.96
CA GLY A 45 -20.73 -4.70 3.03
C GLY A 45 -19.96 -4.97 4.33
N VAL A 46 -18.76 -5.53 4.26
CA VAL A 46 -17.88 -5.72 5.42
C VAL A 46 -17.44 -4.37 5.99
N LEU A 47 -17.07 -3.41 5.13
CA LEU A 47 -16.63 -2.10 5.54
C LEU A 47 -17.73 -1.31 6.26
N LYS A 48 -18.98 -1.36 5.78
CA LYS A 48 -20.11 -0.63 6.36
C LYS A 48 -20.33 -0.94 7.85
N ASN A 49 -19.99 -2.13 8.29
CA ASN A 49 -20.18 -2.59 9.67
C ASN A 49 -18.87 -2.58 10.50
N SER A 50 -17.82 -1.92 10.00
CA SER A 50 -16.45 -2.05 10.51
C SER A 50 -15.97 -0.93 11.44
N ASN A 51 -16.86 0.03 11.82
CA ASN A 51 -16.48 1.21 12.61
C ASN A 51 -16.29 0.96 14.10
N GLN A 52 -16.61 -0.23 14.59
CA GLN A 52 -16.49 -0.57 16.00
C GLN A 52 -15.14 -1.23 16.27
N ALA A 53 -14.42 -0.72 17.26
CA ALA A 53 -13.23 -1.35 17.83
C ALA A 53 -13.61 -2.12 19.10
N ASP A 54 -12.88 -3.19 19.42
CA ASP A 54 -12.90 -3.73 20.77
C ASP A 54 -12.03 -2.86 21.72
N LYS A 55 -11.88 -3.29 22.98
CA LYS A 55 -11.05 -2.55 23.94
C LYS A 55 -9.54 -2.63 23.62
N VAL A 56 -9.13 -3.57 22.77
CA VAL A 56 -7.74 -3.96 22.50
C VAL A 56 -7.27 -3.42 21.16
N GLY A 57 -8.00 -3.73 20.08
CA GLY A 57 -7.63 -3.37 18.71
C GLY A 57 -8.20 -2.05 18.24
N ILE A 58 -7.74 -1.63 17.06
CA ILE A 58 -8.39 -0.56 16.29
C ILE A 58 -9.56 -1.13 15.49
N SER A 59 -10.49 -0.28 15.03
CA SER A 59 -11.58 -0.74 14.17
C SER A 59 -11.06 -1.20 12.81
N SER A 60 -11.82 -2.03 12.09
CA SER A 60 -11.45 -2.42 10.73
C SER A 60 -11.40 -1.22 9.78
N PHE A 61 -12.23 -0.20 10.01
CA PHE A 61 -12.18 1.06 9.28
C PHE A 61 -10.89 1.83 9.56
N GLN A 62 -10.48 1.94 10.82
CA GLN A 62 -9.20 2.55 11.20
C GLN A 62 -8.00 1.79 10.61
N ALA A 63 -8.05 0.46 10.57
CA ALA A 63 -7.03 -0.36 9.94
C ALA A 63 -6.98 -0.13 8.42
N LEU A 64 -8.13 0.03 7.76
CA LEU A 64 -8.19 0.40 6.35
C LEU A 64 -7.61 1.80 6.14
N CYS A 65 -8.01 2.79 6.94
CA CYS A 65 -7.49 4.15 6.84
C CYS A 65 -5.97 4.19 7.08
N THR A 66 -5.47 3.41 8.04
CA THR A 66 -4.02 3.30 8.30
C THR A 66 -3.29 2.69 7.11
N SER A 67 -3.83 1.63 6.50
CA SER A 67 -3.23 1.01 5.32
C SER A 67 -3.38 1.88 4.06
N LEU A 68 -4.49 2.60 3.90
CA LEU A 68 -4.64 3.58 2.83
C LEU A 68 -3.72 4.79 3.04
N ALA A 69 -3.47 5.21 4.28
CA ALA A 69 -2.50 6.25 4.59
C ALA A 69 -1.10 5.91 4.08
N ALA A 70 -0.67 4.65 4.23
CA ALA A 70 0.62 4.19 3.70
C ALA A 70 0.62 4.14 2.16
N ARG A 71 -0.44 3.60 1.56
CA ARG A 71 -0.61 3.41 0.11
C ARG A 71 -0.82 4.72 -0.64
N VAL A 72 -1.81 5.53 -0.19
CA VAL A 72 -2.19 6.79 -0.84
C VAL A 72 -1.20 7.89 -0.45
N GLY A 73 -0.13 7.96 -1.19
CA GLY A 73 1.01 8.84 -0.96
C GLY A 73 1.63 9.33 -2.26
N THR A 74 2.96 9.39 -2.26
CA THR A 74 3.74 9.74 -3.46
C THR A 74 3.51 8.76 -4.61
N GLY A 75 3.18 7.49 -4.34
CA GLY A 75 2.90 6.49 -5.36
C GLY A 75 1.81 6.89 -6.34
N ASN A 76 0.74 7.50 -5.83
CA ASN A 76 -0.43 7.88 -6.61
C ASN A 76 -0.24 9.15 -7.46
N LEU A 77 0.64 10.04 -7.08
CA LEU A 77 0.89 11.30 -7.78
C LEU A 77 2.24 11.27 -8.51
N THR A 78 3.32 11.20 -7.75
CA THR A 78 4.69 11.14 -8.27
C THR A 78 4.98 9.83 -8.98
N GLY A 79 4.58 8.69 -8.39
CA GLY A 79 4.81 7.36 -8.94
C GLY A 79 4.11 7.13 -10.27
N VAL A 80 2.86 7.58 -10.42
CA VAL A 80 2.12 7.53 -11.70
C VAL A 80 2.81 8.37 -12.76
N ALA A 81 3.26 9.58 -12.42
CA ALA A 81 4.01 10.43 -13.34
C ALA A 81 5.31 9.76 -13.79
N ILE A 82 6.06 9.14 -12.86
CA ILE A 82 7.28 8.38 -13.19
C ILE A 82 6.95 7.17 -14.08
N ALA A 83 5.86 6.43 -13.79
CA ALA A 83 5.44 5.31 -14.63
C ALA A 83 5.18 5.74 -16.08
N ILE A 84 4.49 6.86 -16.26
CA ILE A 84 4.19 7.41 -17.60
C ILE A 84 5.45 7.91 -18.30
N THR A 85 6.34 8.64 -17.61
CA THR A 85 7.54 9.20 -18.24
C THR A 85 8.59 8.13 -18.55
N ALA A 86 8.74 7.11 -17.71
CA ALA A 86 9.74 6.06 -17.88
C ALA A 86 9.23 4.85 -18.68
N GLY A 87 7.94 4.52 -18.56
CA GLY A 87 7.33 3.35 -19.20
C GLY A 87 6.30 3.67 -20.29
N GLY A 88 6.05 4.95 -20.55
CA GLY A 88 4.98 5.38 -21.46
C GLY A 88 3.57 5.19 -20.88
N PRO A 89 2.54 5.64 -21.62
CA PRO A 89 1.12 5.48 -21.19
C PRO A 89 0.74 4.04 -20.88
N GLY A 90 1.33 3.05 -21.54
CA GLY A 90 1.09 1.63 -21.34
C GLY A 90 1.44 1.12 -19.95
N ALA A 91 2.30 1.81 -19.21
CA ALA A 91 2.61 1.48 -17.81
C ALA A 91 1.35 1.49 -16.93
N ILE A 92 0.36 2.33 -17.23
CA ILE A 92 -0.91 2.40 -16.50
C ILE A 92 -1.72 1.10 -16.65
N PHE A 93 -1.73 0.50 -17.84
CA PHE A 93 -2.35 -0.82 -18.02
C PHE A 93 -1.73 -1.88 -17.09
N TRP A 94 -0.41 -1.90 -17.00
CA TRP A 94 0.30 -2.85 -16.14
C TRP A 94 0.13 -2.55 -14.64
N MET A 95 -0.06 -1.27 -14.26
CA MET A 95 -0.50 -0.91 -12.90
C MET A 95 -1.88 -1.50 -12.60
N TRP A 96 -2.83 -1.46 -13.54
CA TRP A 96 -4.15 -2.09 -13.37
C TRP A 96 -4.05 -3.60 -13.24
N VAL A 97 -3.24 -4.25 -14.06
CA VAL A 97 -3.05 -5.71 -14.01
C VAL A 97 -2.49 -6.13 -12.66
N VAL A 98 -1.42 -5.49 -12.18
CA VAL A 98 -0.83 -5.84 -10.88
C VAL A 98 -1.77 -5.53 -9.72
N ALA A 99 -2.58 -4.48 -9.80
CA ALA A 99 -3.59 -4.17 -8.79
C ALA A 99 -4.71 -5.22 -8.75
N MET A 100 -5.26 -5.59 -9.90
CA MET A 100 -6.33 -6.60 -9.97
C MET A 100 -5.88 -7.97 -9.45
N LEU A 101 -4.68 -8.41 -9.81
CA LEU A 101 -4.08 -9.63 -9.27
C LEU A 101 -3.69 -9.46 -7.80
N GLY A 102 -3.15 -8.30 -7.45
CA GLY A 102 -2.75 -7.92 -6.10
C GLY A 102 -3.91 -7.89 -5.11
N MET A 103 -5.14 -7.62 -5.55
CA MET A 103 -6.33 -7.71 -4.69
C MET A 103 -6.46 -9.09 -4.05
N ALA A 104 -6.29 -10.17 -4.83
CA ALA A 104 -6.34 -11.53 -4.30
C ALA A 104 -5.14 -11.83 -3.37
N THR A 105 -3.96 -11.31 -3.71
CA THR A 105 -2.76 -11.43 -2.88
C THR A 105 -2.95 -10.72 -1.54
N SER A 106 -3.44 -9.49 -1.56
CA SER A 106 -3.73 -8.69 -0.36
C SER A 106 -4.78 -9.35 0.55
N PHE A 107 -5.78 -10.00 -0.06
CA PHE A 107 -6.75 -10.81 0.68
C PHE A 107 -6.08 -11.95 1.45
N ILE A 108 -5.19 -12.70 0.81
CA ILE A 108 -4.48 -13.85 1.43
C ILE A 108 -3.56 -13.38 2.55
N GLU A 109 -2.68 -12.41 2.29
CA GLU A 109 -1.71 -11.94 3.28
C GLU A 109 -2.39 -11.31 4.51
N SER A 110 -3.47 -10.56 4.31
CA SER A 110 -4.21 -9.92 5.40
C SER A 110 -5.03 -10.91 6.22
N THR A 111 -5.56 -11.95 5.59
CA THR A 111 -6.23 -13.07 6.28
C THR A 111 -5.24 -13.83 7.17
N LEU A 112 -4.04 -14.13 6.66
CA LEU A 112 -2.98 -14.77 7.44
C LEU A 112 -2.50 -13.88 8.60
N ALA A 113 -2.32 -12.59 8.36
CA ALA A 113 -1.91 -11.65 9.39
C ALA A 113 -2.91 -11.56 10.55
N GLN A 114 -4.19 -11.60 10.24
CA GLN A 114 -5.24 -11.65 11.26
C GLN A 114 -5.26 -12.97 12.04
N LEU A 115 -5.08 -14.10 11.36
CA LEU A 115 -5.03 -15.40 12.03
C LEU A 115 -3.90 -15.47 13.05
N TYR A 116 -2.70 -15.03 12.66
CA TYR A 116 -1.47 -15.16 13.45
C TYR A 116 -1.12 -13.94 14.30
N LYS A 117 -2.07 -13.01 14.49
CA LYS A 117 -1.84 -11.84 15.34
C LYS A 117 -1.58 -12.22 16.80
N THR A 118 -0.94 -11.33 17.53
CA THR A 118 -0.60 -11.46 18.95
C THR A 118 -0.96 -10.18 19.71
N LYS A 119 -0.84 -10.20 21.02
CA LYS A 119 -0.92 -9.00 21.87
C LYS A 119 0.49 -8.57 22.28
N ASP A 120 0.75 -7.27 22.22
CA ASP A 120 1.94 -6.69 22.82
C ASP A 120 1.78 -6.50 24.34
N ASP A 121 2.83 -6.07 25.04
CA ASP A 121 2.81 -5.86 26.51
C ASP A 121 1.83 -4.75 26.93
N GLN A 122 1.43 -3.88 26.01
CA GLN A 122 0.39 -2.85 26.23
C GLN A 122 -1.02 -3.38 25.93
N GLY A 123 -1.14 -4.63 25.53
CA GLY A 123 -2.37 -5.29 25.16
C GLY A 123 -2.88 -4.98 23.77
N ASN A 124 -2.17 -4.23 22.91
CA ASN A 124 -2.61 -3.95 21.55
C ASN A 124 -2.35 -5.15 20.61
N TYR A 125 -3.21 -5.34 19.61
CA TYR A 125 -2.95 -6.34 18.57
C TYR A 125 -1.79 -5.94 17.69
N ARG A 126 -0.88 -6.89 17.45
CA ARG A 126 0.26 -6.83 16.54
C ARG A 126 0.28 -8.06 15.66
N GLY A 127 0.84 -7.95 14.48
CA GLY A 127 0.97 -9.05 13.55
C GLY A 127 1.56 -8.59 12.22
N GLY A 128 1.41 -9.42 11.21
CA GLY A 128 1.95 -9.20 9.87
C GLY A 128 2.86 -10.34 9.44
N PRO A 129 3.65 -10.16 8.36
CA PRO A 129 4.46 -11.24 7.79
C PRO A 129 5.42 -11.90 8.75
N ALA A 130 6.14 -11.12 9.56
CA ALA A 130 7.08 -11.67 10.52
C ALA A 130 6.41 -12.68 11.47
N TYR A 131 5.21 -12.38 11.92
CA TYR A 131 4.45 -13.22 12.84
C TYR A 131 3.94 -14.50 12.18
N TYR A 132 3.38 -14.43 10.95
CA TYR A 132 2.95 -15.65 10.29
C TYR A 132 4.12 -16.51 9.74
N MET A 133 5.27 -15.91 9.43
CA MET A 133 6.48 -16.66 9.14
C MET A 133 6.98 -17.42 10.37
N GLN A 134 6.96 -16.78 11.54
CA GLN A 134 7.37 -17.44 12.79
C GLN A 134 6.36 -18.49 13.25
N LYS A 135 5.07 -18.15 13.35
CA LYS A 135 4.05 -19.04 13.92
C LYS A 135 3.54 -20.05 12.91
N GLY A 136 3.24 -19.62 11.67
CA GLY A 136 2.65 -20.47 10.63
C GLY A 136 3.66 -21.38 9.93
N LEU A 137 4.87 -20.87 9.65
CA LEU A 137 5.94 -21.67 9.01
C LEU A 137 6.94 -22.25 10.00
N ASN A 138 6.87 -21.87 11.27
CA ASN A 138 7.90 -22.19 12.27
C ASN A 138 9.31 -21.75 11.82
N ARG A 139 9.44 -20.58 11.19
CA ARG A 139 10.69 -20.04 10.61
C ARG A 139 10.95 -18.62 11.11
N ARG A 140 11.36 -18.49 12.38
CA ARG A 140 11.66 -17.17 12.98
C ARG A 140 12.71 -16.38 12.18
N TRP A 141 13.73 -17.06 11.62
CA TRP A 141 14.76 -16.39 10.82
C TRP A 141 14.20 -15.64 9.62
N MET A 142 13.16 -16.20 8.97
CA MET A 142 12.49 -15.59 7.83
C MET A 142 11.70 -14.34 8.28
N GLY A 143 11.05 -14.40 9.44
CA GLY A 143 10.39 -13.26 10.06
C GLY A 143 11.37 -12.14 10.44
N VAL A 144 12.54 -12.49 10.95
CA VAL A 144 13.62 -11.52 11.26
C VAL A 144 14.11 -10.84 9.99
N LEU A 145 14.38 -11.62 8.93
CA LEU A 145 14.83 -11.08 7.64
C LEU A 145 13.79 -10.12 7.04
N PHE A 146 12.51 -10.53 7.04
CA PHE A 146 11.41 -9.68 6.58
C PHE A 146 11.33 -8.38 7.40
N SER A 147 11.41 -8.47 8.74
CA SER A 147 11.35 -7.29 9.62
C SER A 147 12.48 -6.30 9.34
N ILE A 148 13.70 -6.78 9.10
CA ILE A 148 14.83 -5.93 8.71
C ILE A 148 14.53 -5.22 7.39
N PHE A 149 14.08 -5.94 6.37
CA PHE A 149 13.74 -5.34 5.08
C PHE A 149 12.59 -4.33 5.19
N LEU A 150 11.57 -4.62 5.99
CA LEU A 150 10.46 -3.71 6.21
C LEU A 150 10.90 -2.43 6.95
N ILE A 151 11.74 -2.55 7.98
CA ILE A 151 12.26 -1.39 8.71
C ILE A 151 13.09 -0.50 7.77
N ILE A 152 13.95 -1.10 6.94
CA ILE A 152 14.72 -0.35 5.95
C ILE A 152 13.79 0.32 4.93
N ALA A 153 12.82 -0.43 4.36
CA ALA A 153 11.91 0.09 3.36
C ALA A 153 10.98 1.16 3.95
N PHE A 154 10.12 0.80 4.89
CA PHE A 154 9.05 1.66 5.41
C PHE A 154 9.51 2.57 6.54
N GLY A 155 10.37 2.08 7.44
CA GLY A 155 10.90 2.90 8.53
C GLY A 155 11.83 4.01 8.05
N LEU A 156 12.56 3.80 6.96
CA LEU A 156 13.60 4.71 6.48
C LEU A 156 13.33 5.23 5.07
N VAL A 157 13.51 4.40 4.05
CA VAL A 157 13.59 4.85 2.64
C VAL A 157 12.29 5.45 2.13
N PHE A 158 11.14 4.80 2.38
CA PHE A 158 9.85 5.31 1.92
C PHE A 158 9.48 6.63 2.59
N ASN A 159 9.88 6.84 3.84
CA ASN A 159 9.70 8.13 4.52
C ASN A 159 10.51 9.24 3.83
N ALA A 160 11.73 8.93 3.35
CA ALA A 160 12.51 9.86 2.55
C ALA A 160 11.83 10.17 1.20
N VAL A 161 11.26 9.17 0.51
CA VAL A 161 10.50 9.38 -0.74
C VAL A 161 9.32 10.33 -0.51
N GLN A 162 8.56 10.13 0.57
CA GLN A 162 7.40 10.97 0.91
C GLN A 162 7.84 12.42 1.17
N ALA A 163 8.85 12.62 2.02
CA ALA A 163 9.36 13.94 2.35
C ALA A 163 9.95 14.67 1.14
N ASN A 164 10.64 13.95 0.25
CA ASN A 164 11.18 14.50 -0.99
C ASN A 164 10.09 15.06 -1.89
N SER A 165 9.02 14.29 -2.12
CA SER A 165 7.92 14.74 -2.97
C SER A 165 7.18 15.95 -2.40
N ILE A 166 7.00 16.03 -1.07
CA ILE A 166 6.43 17.22 -0.42
C ILE A 166 7.34 18.43 -0.63
N ALA A 167 8.65 18.27 -0.39
CA ALA A 167 9.61 19.36 -0.53
C ALA A 167 9.67 19.89 -1.97
N GLN A 168 9.69 19.01 -2.96
CA GLN A 168 9.66 19.41 -4.38
C GLN A 168 8.35 20.12 -4.75
N ALA A 169 7.21 19.55 -4.38
CA ALA A 169 5.91 20.13 -4.72
C ALA A 169 5.70 21.53 -4.08
N THR A 170 6.17 21.71 -2.84
CA THR A 170 6.07 23.00 -2.15
C THR A 170 7.08 24.02 -2.66
N ALA A 171 8.25 23.59 -3.13
CA ALA A 171 9.21 24.46 -3.82
C ALA A 171 8.62 24.98 -5.14
N VAL A 172 7.99 24.12 -5.94
CA VAL A 172 7.38 24.49 -7.23
C VAL A 172 6.15 25.43 -7.01
N ALA A 173 5.30 25.14 -6.03
CA ALA A 173 4.05 25.88 -5.85
C ALA A 173 4.21 27.19 -5.06
N PHE A 174 5.15 27.25 -4.10
CA PHE A 174 5.24 28.33 -3.11
C PHE A 174 6.65 28.91 -2.96
N ASP A 175 7.63 28.41 -3.73
CA ASP A 175 9.05 28.76 -3.59
C ASP A 175 9.61 28.54 -2.17
N PHE A 176 9.10 27.51 -1.49
CA PHE A 176 9.55 27.19 -0.13
C PHE A 176 10.90 26.48 -0.16
N ASN A 177 11.79 26.91 0.73
CA ASN A 177 13.08 26.24 0.88
C ASN A 177 12.89 24.82 1.46
N PRO A 178 13.40 23.76 0.82
CA PRO A 178 13.27 22.37 1.27
C PRO A 178 13.72 22.12 2.72
N LEU A 179 14.68 22.89 3.24
CA LEU A 179 15.13 22.80 4.62
C LEU A 179 14.02 23.09 5.63
N TYR A 180 13.27 24.18 5.42
CA TYR A 180 12.17 24.54 6.33
C TYR A 180 11.00 23.58 6.22
N VAL A 181 10.74 23.08 5.01
CA VAL A 181 9.73 22.04 4.78
C VAL A 181 10.12 20.76 5.54
N GLY A 182 11.39 20.32 5.44
CA GLY A 182 11.92 19.17 6.17
C GLY A 182 11.79 19.34 7.70
N ILE A 183 12.15 20.50 8.26
CA ILE A 183 12.00 20.78 9.68
C ILE A 183 10.53 20.69 10.11
N ALA A 184 9.61 21.30 9.35
CA ALA A 184 8.18 21.24 9.64
C ALA A 184 7.65 19.81 9.63
N LEU A 185 8.04 18.99 8.63
CA LEU A 185 7.66 17.58 8.53
C LEU A 185 8.20 16.75 9.71
N VAL A 186 9.46 16.97 10.11
CA VAL A 186 10.06 16.29 11.28
C VAL A 186 9.29 16.58 12.55
N VAL A 187 8.95 17.87 12.80
CA VAL A 187 8.20 18.26 13.99
C VAL A 187 6.79 17.67 13.97
N MET A 188 6.06 17.82 12.87
CA MET A 188 4.68 17.34 12.76
C MET A 188 4.62 15.80 12.86
N SER A 189 5.49 15.09 12.13
CA SER A 189 5.55 13.64 12.19
C SER A 189 5.98 13.15 13.57
N GLY A 190 6.93 13.83 14.21
CA GLY A 190 7.36 13.53 15.56
C GLY A 190 6.20 13.57 16.56
N VAL A 191 5.39 14.63 16.57
CA VAL A 191 4.24 14.75 17.46
C VAL A 191 3.29 13.56 17.34
N VAL A 192 3.02 13.10 16.12
CA VAL A 192 2.10 11.97 15.90
C VAL A 192 2.75 10.62 16.23
N ILE A 193 3.99 10.41 15.79
CA ILE A 193 4.75 9.15 15.98
C ILE A 193 4.98 8.85 17.47
N PHE A 194 5.29 9.86 18.27
CA PHE A 194 5.46 9.65 19.71
C PHE A 194 4.14 9.33 20.44
N GLY A 195 2.99 9.61 19.82
CA GLY A 195 1.68 9.19 20.32
C GLY A 195 1.32 7.72 20.08
N GLY A 196 2.14 6.98 19.30
CA GLY A 196 2.00 5.55 19.03
C GLY A 196 0.86 5.19 18.08
N LEU A 197 0.59 3.87 17.91
CA LEU A 197 -0.33 3.33 16.92
C LEU A 197 -1.75 3.93 16.95
N LYS A 198 -2.31 4.14 18.15
CA LYS A 198 -3.67 4.70 18.28
C LYS A 198 -3.76 6.16 17.83
N SER A 199 -2.69 6.94 18.05
CA SER A 199 -2.60 8.32 17.55
C SER A 199 -2.53 8.33 16.03
N ILE A 200 -1.68 7.49 15.45
CA ILE A 200 -1.53 7.34 14.00
C ILE A 200 -2.87 6.93 13.35
N ALA A 201 -3.55 5.93 13.93
CA ALA A 201 -4.84 5.45 13.41
C ALA A 201 -5.92 6.54 13.43
N LYS A 202 -5.98 7.39 14.48
CA LYS A 202 -6.92 8.51 14.57
C LYS A 202 -6.63 9.59 13.51
N VAL A 203 -5.36 9.93 13.31
CA VAL A 203 -4.96 10.92 12.29
C VAL A 203 -5.29 10.40 10.90
N ALA A 204 -4.98 9.12 10.61
CA ALA A 204 -5.31 8.49 9.35
C ALA A 204 -6.82 8.42 9.09
N GLU A 205 -7.61 8.04 10.10
CA GLU A 205 -9.08 7.97 10.01
C GLU A 205 -9.72 9.32 9.65
N LEU A 206 -9.14 10.42 10.13
CA LEU A 206 -9.64 11.77 9.85
C LEU A 206 -9.19 12.27 8.47
N ILE A 207 -7.89 12.16 8.18
CA ILE A 207 -7.29 12.82 7.00
C ILE A 207 -7.58 12.04 5.73
N VAL A 208 -7.41 10.69 5.74
CA VAL A 208 -7.45 9.89 4.51
C VAL A 208 -8.77 9.99 3.75
N PRO A 209 -9.94 9.84 4.37
CA PRO A 209 -11.20 9.96 3.63
C PRO A 209 -11.41 11.34 3.03
N ILE A 210 -11.04 12.41 3.77
CA ILE A 210 -11.22 13.80 3.33
C ILE A 210 -10.32 14.10 2.13
N MET A 211 -9.02 13.75 2.22
CA MET A 211 -8.08 14.00 1.14
C MET A 211 -8.39 13.18 -0.12
N ALA A 212 -8.77 11.90 0.04
CA ALA A 212 -9.14 11.05 -1.08
C ALA A 212 -10.39 11.59 -1.78
N LEU A 213 -11.41 11.99 -1.00
CA LEU A 213 -12.63 12.57 -1.57
C LEU A 213 -12.35 13.88 -2.31
N ALA A 214 -11.59 14.81 -1.71
CA ALA A 214 -11.23 16.07 -2.34
C ALA A 214 -10.48 15.86 -3.66
N TYR A 215 -9.52 14.93 -3.68
CA TYR A 215 -8.77 14.59 -4.88
C TYR A 215 -9.66 13.98 -5.97
N LEU A 216 -10.53 13.05 -5.60
CA LEU A 216 -11.45 12.40 -6.54
C LEU A 216 -12.49 13.39 -7.11
N LEU A 217 -13.00 14.30 -6.31
CA LEU A 217 -13.92 15.35 -6.79
C LEU A 217 -13.25 16.23 -7.84
N LEU A 218 -11.99 16.61 -7.63
CA LEU A 218 -11.23 17.33 -8.63
C LEU A 218 -10.97 16.50 -9.88
N ALA A 219 -10.59 15.23 -9.71
CA ALA A 219 -10.38 14.33 -10.84
C ALA A 219 -11.66 14.15 -11.67
N PHE A 220 -12.81 13.98 -11.03
CA PHE A 220 -14.11 13.91 -11.73
C PHE A 220 -14.46 15.21 -12.44
N TRP A 221 -14.10 16.35 -11.85
CA TRP A 221 -14.29 17.64 -12.51
C TRP A 221 -13.42 17.74 -13.79
N VAL A 222 -12.13 17.37 -13.72
CA VAL A 222 -11.23 17.31 -14.88
C VAL A 222 -11.77 16.34 -15.94
N LEU A 223 -12.21 15.16 -15.54
CA LEU A 223 -12.83 14.16 -16.42
C LEU A 223 -14.05 14.73 -17.14
N GLY A 224 -14.92 15.43 -16.43
CA GLY A 224 -16.11 16.05 -17.01
C GLY A 224 -15.79 17.07 -18.11
N HIS A 225 -14.70 17.85 -17.95
CA HIS A 225 -14.24 18.82 -18.94
C HIS A 225 -13.54 18.20 -20.15
N HIS A 226 -12.97 16.99 -20.01
CA HIS A 226 -12.23 16.30 -21.04
C HIS A 226 -12.85 14.94 -21.42
N ILE A 227 -14.16 14.79 -21.22
CA ILE A 227 -14.87 13.52 -21.46
C ILE A 227 -14.70 13.00 -22.90
N GLU A 228 -14.59 13.91 -23.86
CA GLU A 228 -14.37 13.58 -25.28
C GLU A 228 -13.00 12.94 -25.53
N ARG A 229 -11.98 13.24 -24.72
CA ARG A 229 -10.63 12.69 -24.84
C ARG A 229 -10.47 11.33 -24.17
N LEU A 230 -11.41 10.91 -23.30
CA LEU A 230 -11.28 9.67 -22.55
C LEU A 230 -11.14 8.41 -23.42
N PRO A 231 -11.91 8.24 -24.52
CA PRO A 231 -11.73 7.08 -25.40
C PRO A 231 -10.31 7.02 -26.00
N ASP A 232 -9.77 8.18 -26.39
CA ASP A 232 -8.43 8.28 -26.98
C ASP A 232 -7.33 7.99 -25.95
N VAL A 233 -7.48 8.53 -24.72
CA VAL A 233 -6.56 8.23 -23.60
C VAL A 233 -6.58 6.73 -23.28
N PHE A 234 -7.76 6.12 -23.19
CA PHE A 234 -7.87 4.69 -22.93
C PHE A 234 -7.24 3.86 -24.05
N MET A 235 -7.51 4.22 -25.31
CA MET A 235 -6.92 3.55 -26.46
C MET A 235 -5.40 3.73 -26.52
N MET A 236 -4.89 4.91 -26.16
CA MET A 236 -3.45 5.20 -26.03
C MET A 236 -2.79 4.27 -24.99
N ILE A 237 -3.40 4.12 -23.81
CA ILE A 237 -2.92 3.22 -22.76
C ILE A 237 -2.83 1.79 -23.29
N ILE A 238 -3.89 1.27 -23.90
CA ILE A 238 -3.94 -0.11 -24.41
C ILE A 238 -2.95 -0.32 -25.54
N ARG A 239 -2.92 0.56 -26.55
CA ARG A 239 -2.00 0.43 -27.69
C ARG A 239 -0.54 0.46 -27.27
N ASN A 240 -0.19 1.37 -26.35
CA ASN A 240 1.18 1.47 -25.85
C ASN A 240 1.57 0.28 -24.97
N ALA A 241 0.64 -0.26 -24.16
CA ALA A 241 0.90 -1.43 -23.33
C ALA A 241 1.29 -2.69 -24.14
N PHE A 242 0.82 -2.79 -25.37
CA PHE A 242 1.08 -3.94 -26.25
C PHE A 242 1.95 -3.59 -27.49
N GLY A 243 2.55 -2.40 -27.55
CA GLY A 243 3.43 -1.97 -28.63
C GLY A 243 2.75 -1.78 -29.98
N LEU A 244 1.42 -1.58 -30.01
CA LEU A 244 0.64 -1.49 -31.25
C LEU A 244 0.82 -0.16 -32.01
N GLN A 245 1.55 0.80 -31.44
CA GLN A 245 1.84 2.09 -32.08
C GLN A 245 3.20 2.13 -32.79
N GLU A 246 4.09 1.21 -32.49
CA GLU A 246 5.46 1.20 -33.00
C GLU A 246 5.61 0.14 -34.11
N ALA A 247 5.40 0.53 -35.35
CA ALA A 247 5.44 -0.37 -36.51
C ALA A 247 6.88 -0.72 -37.01
N ALA A 248 7.93 -0.42 -36.26
CA ALA A 248 9.32 -0.58 -36.72
C ALA A 248 10.19 -1.44 -35.78
N GLY A 249 10.16 -2.76 -36.00
CA GLY A 249 11.28 -3.65 -35.58
C GLY A 249 11.53 -3.76 -34.07
N GLY A 250 12.74 -4.08 -33.65
CA GLY A 250 13.14 -4.39 -32.27
C GLY A 250 12.81 -3.37 -31.16
N ALA A 251 12.36 -2.16 -31.50
CA ALA A 251 11.87 -1.16 -30.53
C ALA A 251 10.57 -1.55 -29.82
N ILE A 252 9.70 -2.34 -30.48
CA ILE A 252 8.39 -2.77 -29.92
C ILE A 252 8.58 -3.59 -28.66
N GLY A 253 9.45 -4.59 -28.69
CA GLY A 253 9.68 -5.47 -27.54
C GLY A 253 10.28 -4.73 -26.34
N TYR A 254 11.16 -3.76 -26.58
CA TYR A 254 11.73 -2.94 -25.52
C TYR A 254 10.67 -2.03 -24.88
N GLY A 255 9.85 -1.36 -25.68
CA GLY A 255 8.78 -0.48 -25.20
C GLY A 255 7.76 -1.22 -24.32
N VAL A 256 7.31 -2.41 -24.75
CA VAL A 256 6.38 -3.25 -23.97
C VAL A 256 7.02 -3.71 -22.65
N ALA A 257 8.28 -4.17 -22.69
CA ALA A 257 9.00 -4.60 -21.49
C ALA A 257 9.18 -3.43 -20.51
N GLN A 258 9.49 -2.24 -21.00
CA GLN A 258 9.65 -1.05 -20.19
C GLN A 258 8.31 -0.62 -19.55
N ALA A 259 7.23 -0.58 -20.33
CA ALA A 259 5.88 -0.29 -19.83
C ALA A 259 5.47 -1.29 -18.73
N MET A 260 5.70 -2.59 -18.96
CA MET A 260 5.40 -3.64 -17.98
C MET A 260 6.22 -3.46 -16.71
N THR A 261 7.53 -3.29 -16.82
CA THR A 261 8.42 -3.14 -15.67
C THR A 261 8.04 -1.91 -14.84
N GLN A 262 7.92 -0.73 -15.45
CA GLN A 262 7.58 0.49 -14.75
C GLN A 262 6.16 0.45 -14.18
N GLY A 263 5.20 -0.09 -14.92
CA GLY A 263 3.83 -0.24 -14.43
C GLY A 263 3.74 -1.16 -13.21
N ILE A 264 4.43 -2.30 -13.22
CA ILE A 264 4.42 -3.23 -12.08
C ILE A 264 5.18 -2.66 -10.89
N GLN A 265 6.34 -2.02 -11.09
CA GLN A 265 7.10 -1.38 -10.02
C GLN A 265 6.31 -0.27 -9.34
N ARG A 266 5.79 0.67 -10.11
CA ARG A 266 5.01 1.81 -9.56
C ARG A 266 3.66 1.35 -9.02
N GLY A 267 3.03 0.35 -9.63
CA GLY A 267 1.81 -0.30 -9.13
C GLY A 267 2.03 -0.94 -7.77
N LEU A 268 3.08 -1.75 -7.60
CA LEU A 268 3.42 -2.37 -6.32
C LEU A 268 3.78 -1.32 -5.26
N PHE A 269 4.55 -0.29 -5.63
CA PHE A 269 4.89 0.81 -4.72
C PHE A 269 3.63 1.52 -4.20
N SER A 270 2.61 1.68 -5.04
CA SER A 270 1.36 2.33 -4.68
C SER A 270 0.46 1.42 -3.83
N ASN A 271 0.11 0.22 -4.32
CA ASN A 271 -0.91 -0.61 -3.70
C ASN A 271 -0.40 -1.56 -2.60
N GLU A 272 0.91 -1.77 -2.50
CA GLU A 272 1.60 -2.62 -1.51
C GLU A 272 1.17 -4.11 -1.51
N ALA A 273 0.39 -4.57 -2.48
CA ALA A 273 -0.17 -5.92 -2.49
C ALA A 273 0.89 -7.00 -2.77
N GLY A 274 1.12 -7.89 -1.80
CA GLY A 274 2.18 -8.89 -1.86
C GLY A 274 3.53 -8.41 -1.30
N MET A 275 3.64 -7.13 -0.95
CA MET A 275 4.81 -6.59 -0.28
C MET A 275 4.86 -6.97 1.20
N GLY A 276 3.70 -7.22 1.81
CA GLY A 276 3.58 -7.62 3.22
C GLY A 276 3.55 -6.45 4.21
N SER A 277 3.42 -5.21 3.73
CA SER A 277 3.34 -4.01 4.59
C SER A 277 1.95 -3.83 5.20
N ALA A 278 0.92 -3.75 4.38
CA ALA A 278 -0.48 -3.59 4.78
C ALA A 278 -1.00 -4.66 5.77
N PRO A 279 -0.54 -5.93 5.74
CA PRO A 279 -0.87 -6.92 6.75
C PRO A 279 -0.56 -6.50 8.20
N ASN A 280 0.39 -5.60 8.43
CA ASN A 280 0.67 -5.06 9.77
C ASN A 280 -0.52 -4.23 10.31
N ALA A 281 -1.13 -3.38 9.46
CA ALA A 281 -2.36 -2.66 9.83
C ALA A 281 -3.55 -3.63 9.96
N ALA A 282 -3.68 -4.57 9.02
CA ALA A 282 -4.74 -5.57 9.06
C ALA A 282 -4.75 -6.36 10.38
N ALA A 283 -3.58 -6.76 10.88
CA ALA A 283 -3.44 -7.52 12.13
C ALA A 283 -3.84 -6.72 13.37
N SER A 284 -3.68 -5.40 13.35
CA SER A 284 -4.00 -4.53 14.49
C SER A 284 -5.52 -4.36 14.70
N ALA A 285 -6.34 -4.79 13.75
CA ALA A 285 -7.78 -4.64 13.80
C ALA A 285 -8.47 -5.68 14.69
N ALA A 286 -9.56 -5.25 15.33
CA ALA A 286 -10.63 -6.10 15.81
C ALA A 286 -11.65 -6.28 14.66
N PRO A 287 -11.63 -7.39 13.92
CA PRO A 287 -12.41 -7.52 12.70
C PRO A 287 -13.88 -7.77 12.99
N TYR A 288 -14.74 -7.20 12.16
CA TYR A 288 -16.13 -7.57 12.10
C TYR A 288 -16.55 -7.82 10.65
N PRO A 289 -17.19 -8.95 10.32
CA PRO A 289 -17.45 -10.14 11.17
C PRO A 289 -16.19 -10.69 11.88
N PRO A 290 -16.32 -11.33 13.07
CA PRO A 290 -15.19 -11.80 13.86
C PRO A 290 -14.54 -13.06 13.25
N HIS A 291 -13.90 -12.86 12.11
CA HIS A 291 -13.26 -13.90 11.31
C HIS A 291 -12.02 -13.34 10.61
N PRO A 292 -10.88 -14.05 10.52
CA PRO A 292 -9.66 -13.55 9.89
C PRO A 292 -9.86 -13.05 8.46
N ALA A 293 -10.70 -13.73 7.65
CA ALA A 293 -10.97 -13.34 6.26
C ALA A 293 -11.66 -11.97 6.12
N SER A 294 -12.28 -11.44 7.17
CA SER A 294 -12.93 -10.13 7.12
C SER A 294 -11.93 -9.02 6.78
N GLN A 295 -10.73 -9.06 7.37
CA GLN A 295 -9.67 -8.10 7.03
C GLN A 295 -9.10 -8.33 5.63
N GLY A 296 -9.12 -9.56 5.12
CA GLY A 296 -8.80 -9.84 3.73
C GLY A 296 -9.68 -9.04 2.77
N TYR A 297 -11.00 -9.03 2.99
CA TYR A 297 -11.94 -8.23 2.18
C TYR A 297 -11.72 -6.73 2.31
N VAL A 298 -11.45 -6.24 3.50
CA VAL A 298 -11.21 -4.81 3.77
C VAL A 298 -9.93 -4.35 3.06
N GLN A 299 -8.85 -5.10 3.17
CA GLN A 299 -7.56 -4.73 2.56
C GLN A 299 -7.55 -4.89 1.03
N MET A 300 -8.30 -5.85 0.51
CA MET A 300 -8.54 -6.02 -0.93
C MET A 300 -9.23 -4.78 -1.52
N LEU A 301 -10.22 -4.20 -0.81
CA LEU A 301 -10.84 -2.94 -1.20
C LEU A 301 -9.82 -1.78 -1.20
N GLY A 302 -8.88 -1.77 -0.24
CA GLY A 302 -7.80 -0.79 -0.20
C GLY A 302 -6.96 -0.77 -1.47
N VAL A 303 -6.58 -1.92 -2.00
CA VAL A 303 -5.85 -2.05 -3.29
C VAL A 303 -6.65 -1.46 -4.45
N PHE A 304 -7.95 -1.77 -4.52
CA PHE A 304 -8.84 -1.22 -5.54
C PHE A 304 -8.92 0.30 -5.48
N MET A 305 -9.15 0.87 -4.28
CA MET A 305 -9.28 2.32 -4.09
C MET A 305 -7.98 3.04 -4.43
N ASP A 306 -6.84 2.49 -4.03
CA ASP A 306 -5.54 3.09 -4.28
C ASP A 306 -5.21 3.15 -5.78
N THR A 307 -5.12 2.01 -6.43
CA THR A 307 -4.57 1.94 -7.78
C THR A 307 -5.62 2.09 -8.87
N ILE A 308 -6.74 1.34 -8.77
CA ILE A 308 -7.77 1.40 -9.82
C ILE A 308 -8.50 2.74 -9.80
N VAL A 309 -8.69 3.34 -8.62
CA VAL A 309 -9.40 4.62 -8.53
C VAL A 309 -8.42 5.80 -8.53
N ILE A 310 -7.56 5.94 -7.53
CA ILE A 310 -6.75 7.15 -7.35
C ILE A 310 -5.62 7.25 -8.38
N CYS A 311 -4.84 6.17 -8.63
CA CYS A 311 -3.79 6.24 -9.66
C CYS A 311 -4.37 6.45 -11.06
N SER A 312 -5.52 5.85 -11.38
CA SER A 312 -6.19 6.09 -12.67
C SER A 312 -6.63 7.54 -12.82
N ALA A 313 -7.12 8.15 -11.74
CA ALA A 313 -7.48 9.59 -11.74
C ALA A 313 -6.26 10.47 -12.10
N THR A 314 -5.11 10.22 -11.47
CA THR A 314 -3.86 10.91 -11.78
C THR A 314 -3.40 10.67 -13.22
N ALA A 315 -3.44 9.41 -13.68
CA ALA A 315 -3.06 9.06 -15.04
C ALA A 315 -3.92 9.78 -16.08
N ILE A 316 -5.22 9.85 -15.87
CA ILE A 316 -6.13 10.57 -16.76
C ILE A 316 -5.83 12.06 -16.77
N ILE A 317 -5.60 12.68 -15.60
CA ILE A 317 -5.20 14.10 -15.53
C ILE A 317 -3.95 14.35 -16.37
N ILE A 318 -2.90 13.52 -16.22
CA ILE A 318 -1.64 13.69 -16.95
C ILE A 318 -1.83 13.45 -18.46
N LEU A 319 -2.47 12.34 -18.85
CA LEU A 319 -2.59 11.94 -20.26
C LEU A 319 -3.58 12.82 -21.04
N SER A 320 -4.59 13.42 -20.40
CA SER A 320 -5.53 14.33 -21.05
C SER A 320 -5.05 15.77 -21.13
N SER A 321 -3.99 16.14 -20.40
CA SER A 321 -3.48 17.51 -20.29
C SER A 321 -2.75 18.03 -21.53
N GLY A 322 -2.19 17.11 -22.36
CA GLY A 322 -1.33 17.46 -23.50
C GLY A 322 0.11 17.88 -23.13
N VAL A 323 0.47 17.91 -21.85
CA VAL A 323 1.82 18.34 -21.39
C VAL A 323 2.93 17.42 -21.92
N LEU A 324 2.64 16.16 -22.21
CA LEU A 324 3.60 15.19 -22.73
C LEU A 324 3.90 15.37 -24.23
N GLU A 325 3.12 16.18 -24.94
CA GLU A 325 3.31 16.43 -26.39
C GLU A 325 4.51 17.34 -26.68
N ASN A 326 5.04 18.04 -25.66
CA ASN A 326 6.22 18.90 -25.78
C ASN A 326 7.48 18.18 -25.29
N PRO A 327 8.32 17.63 -26.19
CA PRO A 327 9.51 16.85 -25.81
C PRO A 327 10.66 17.68 -25.20
N MET A 328 10.53 19.01 -25.12
CA MET A 328 11.60 19.91 -24.63
C MET A 328 11.68 19.95 -23.10
N ASP A 329 10.62 19.59 -22.39
CA ASP A 329 10.58 19.63 -20.94
C ASP A 329 10.80 18.20 -20.38
N LYS A 330 12.00 17.92 -19.88
CA LYS A 330 12.30 16.66 -19.14
C LYS A 330 11.70 16.68 -17.75
N ILE A 331 10.38 16.94 -17.66
CA ILE A 331 9.64 17.05 -16.41
C ILE A 331 9.17 15.66 -16.00
N SER A 332 9.36 15.29 -14.76
CA SER A 332 8.94 14.01 -14.24
C SER A 332 8.51 14.12 -12.77
N GLY A 333 7.95 13.05 -12.24
CA GLY A 333 7.53 13.01 -10.84
C GLY A 333 6.41 14.00 -10.52
N ILE A 334 6.46 14.61 -9.33
CA ILE A 334 5.36 15.47 -8.85
C ILE A 334 5.18 16.74 -9.70
N GLU A 335 6.25 17.28 -10.26
CA GLU A 335 6.21 18.47 -11.10
C GLU A 335 5.36 18.24 -12.36
N LEU A 336 5.47 17.06 -12.99
CA LEU A 336 4.61 16.71 -14.12
C LEU A 336 3.13 16.71 -13.74
N THR A 337 2.80 16.17 -12.59
CA THR A 337 1.41 16.15 -12.09
C THR A 337 0.90 17.57 -11.81
N GLN A 338 1.76 18.44 -11.25
CA GLN A 338 1.42 19.85 -11.01
C GLN A 338 1.19 20.61 -12.32
N GLN A 339 2.05 20.43 -13.30
CA GLN A 339 1.90 21.07 -14.62
C GLN A 339 0.69 20.54 -15.37
N ALA A 340 0.47 19.23 -15.35
CA ALA A 340 -0.67 18.60 -15.99
C ALA A 340 -2.00 19.14 -15.43
N LEU A 341 -2.12 19.25 -14.12
CA LEU A 341 -3.32 19.82 -13.54
C LEU A 341 -3.44 21.32 -13.83
N SER A 342 -2.32 22.07 -13.77
CA SER A 342 -2.31 23.51 -14.03
C SER A 342 -2.69 23.86 -15.46
N SER A 343 -2.38 23.01 -16.43
CA SER A 343 -2.81 23.22 -17.83
C SER A 343 -4.34 23.10 -18.01
N VAL A 344 -5.02 22.37 -17.10
CA VAL A 344 -6.46 22.15 -17.16
C VAL A 344 -7.24 23.17 -16.32
N VAL A 345 -6.78 23.44 -15.09
CA VAL A 345 -7.53 24.27 -14.13
C VAL A 345 -6.93 25.65 -13.90
N GLY A 346 -5.81 25.97 -14.54
CA GLY A 346 -5.06 27.20 -14.32
C GLY A 346 -4.02 27.09 -13.19
N SER A 347 -3.40 28.21 -12.85
CA SER A 347 -2.26 28.29 -11.93
C SER A 347 -2.52 27.70 -10.52
N TRP A 348 -3.77 27.62 -10.06
CA TRP A 348 -4.09 27.03 -8.77
C TRP A 348 -3.92 25.48 -8.75
N GLY A 349 -3.81 24.83 -9.91
CA GLY A 349 -3.59 23.38 -10.01
C GLY A 349 -2.30 22.93 -9.33
N SER A 350 -1.21 23.69 -9.50
CA SER A 350 0.06 23.41 -8.80
C SER A 350 -0.08 23.52 -7.29
N THR A 351 -0.78 24.56 -6.81
CA THR A 351 -1.08 24.76 -5.38
C THR A 351 -1.91 23.61 -4.82
N PHE A 352 -2.95 23.17 -5.55
CA PHE A 352 -3.79 22.05 -5.11
C PHE A 352 -2.97 20.75 -4.99
N ILE A 353 -2.13 20.42 -5.98
CA ILE A 353 -1.28 19.24 -5.92
C ILE A 353 -0.28 19.33 -4.76
N ALA A 354 0.30 20.49 -4.49
CA ALA A 354 1.20 20.67 -3.36
C ALA A 354 0.50 20.42 -2.01
N ILE A 355 -0.74 20.87 -1.87
CA ILE A 355 -1.55 20.60 -0.68
C ILE A 355 -1.96 19.12 -0.62
N ALA A 356 -2.38 18.54 -1.74
CA ALA A 356 -2.77 17.13 -1.81
C ALA A 356 -1.60 16.20 -1.45
N ILE A 357 -0.42 16.39 -2.06
CA ILE A 357 0.76 15.58 -1.78
C ILE A 357 1.25 15.77 -0.34
N PHE A 358 1.09 16.97 0.23
CA PHE A 358 1.41 17.19 1.64
C PHE A 358 0.60 16.26 2.54
N PHE A 359 -0.72 16.21 2.41
CA PHE A 359 -1.56 15.34 3.21
C PHE A 359 -1.35 13.85 2.89
N PHE A 360 -1.27 13.48 1.62
CA PHE A 360 -1.04 12.11 1.18
C PHE A 360 0.29 11.57 1.73
N ALA A 361 1.38 12.26 1.48
CA ALA A 361 2.70 11.83 1.87
C ALA A 361 2.95 11.95 3.39
N PHE A 362 2.39 12.96 4.05
CA PHE A 362 2.45 13.08 5.50
C PHE A 362 1.77 11.90 6.20
N THR A 363 0.56 11.52 5.76
CA THR A 363 -0.12 10.35 6.33
C THR A 363 0.65 9.06 6.04
N SER A 364 1.34 8.97 4.87
CA SER A 364 2.21 7.83 4.58
C SER A 364 3.41 7.77 5.53
N ILE A 365 4.07 8.89 5.85
CA ILE A 365 5.19 8.91 6.81
C ILE A 365 4.79 8.29 8.14
N ILE A 366 3.65 8.70 8.69
CA ILE A 366 3.21 8.20 10.01
C ILE A 366 2.74 6.74 9.96
N ALA A 367 2.08 6.33 8.86
CA ALA A 367 1.63 4.94 8.68
C ALA A 367 2.81 3.98 8.43
N ASN A 368 3.79 4.39 7.63
CA ASN A 368 5.04 3.66 7.39
C ASN A 368 5.79 3.39 8.70
N TYR A 369 5.86 4.40 9.57
CA TYR A 369 6.43 4.24 10.89
C TYR A 369 5.67 3.20 11.72
N ALA A 370 4.33 3.17 11.69
CA ALA A 370 3.54 2.18 12.43
C ALA A 370 3.86 0.74 11.99
N TYR A 371 4.11 0.51 10.70
CA TYR A 371 4.56 -0.78 10.20
C TYR A 371 5.95 -1.15 10.72
N ALA A 372 6.89 -0.21 10.66
CA ALA A 372 8.23 -0.39 11.16
C ALA A 372 8.25 -0.63 12.69
N GLU A 373 7.41 0.08 13.45
CA GLU A 373 7.23 -0.13 14.89
C GLU A 373 6.77 -1.57 15.20
N SER A 374 5.78 -2.09 14.47
CA SER A 374 5.29 -3.47 14.66
C SER A 374 6.41 -4.51 14.44
N ASN A 375 7.28 -4.27 13.46
CA ASN A 375 8.40 -5.16 13.16
C ASN A 375 9.58 -4.99 14.11
N MET A 376 9.83 -3.78 14.64
CA MET A 376 10.81 -3.56 15.70
C MET A 376 10.40 -4.29 16.98
N ILE A 377 9.12 -4.22 17.36
CA ILE A 377 8.57 -4.98 18.50
C ILE A 377 8.76 -6.49 18.32
N PHE A 378 8.57 -7.00 17.10
CA PHE A 378 8.83 -8.41 16.79
C PHE A 378 10.30 -8.81 16.99
N LEU A 379 11.26 -7.92 16.64
CA LEU A 379 12.69 -8.18 16.77
C LEU A 379 13.16 -8.16 18.23
N GLU A 380 12.74 -7.18 19.00
CA GLU A 380 13.34 -6.82 20.30
C GLU A 380 12.47 -7.14 21.53
N ASN A 381 11.32 -7.79 21.37
CA ASN A 381 10.40 -8.04 22.49
C ASN A 381 10.11 -6.78 23.35
N ASN A 382 9.80 -5.64 22.72
CA ASN A 382 9.38 -4.39 23.38
C ASN A 382 10.47 -3.57 24.12
N HIS A 383 11.73 -3.65 23.75
CA HIS A 383 12.73 -2.76 24.33
C HIS A 383 12.51 -1.29 23.90
N THR A 384 12.31 -0.41 24.88
CA THR A 384 12.06 1.04 24.67
C THR A 384 13.19 1.74 23.92
N ALA A 385 14.44 1.26 24.06
CA ALA A 385 15.61 1.84 23.39
C ALA A 385 15.56 1.65 21.85
N GLY A 386 15.21 0.46 21.36
CA GLY A 386 15.09 0.21 19.92
C GLY A 386 14.00 1.03 19.28
N LEU A 387 12.85 1.19 19.95
CA LEU A 387 11.79 2.06 19.47
C LEU A 387 12.20 3.53 19.39
N LEU A 388 12.98 4.02 20.35
CA LEU A 388 13.49 5.39 20.33
C LEU A 388 14.47 5.58 19.17
N ILE A 389 15.39 4.64 18.96
CA ILE A 389 16.34 4.66 17.83
C ILE A 389 15.57 4.67 16.51
N LEU A 390 14.55 3.81 16.36
CA LEU A 390 13.71 3.78 15.16
C LEU A 390 13.01 5.11 14.91
N ARG A 391 12.43 5.74 15.95
CA ARG A 391 11.78 7.06 15.84
C ARG A 391 12.75 8.13 15.34
N LEU A 392 13.91 8.21 15.96
CA LEU A 392 14.93 9.19 15.57
C LEU A 392 15.47 8.92 14.15
N ALA A 393 15.70 7.67 13.79
CA ALA A 393 16.15 7.29 12.46
C ALA A 393 15.07 7.61 11.39
N ALA A 394 13.81 7.31 11.65
CA ALA A 394 12.71 7.65 10.75
C ALA A 394 12.60 9.17 10.53
N LEU A 395 12.64 9.97 11.60
CA LEU A 395 12.64 11.42 11.50
C LEU A 395 13.88 11.99 10.80
N GLY A 396 15.06 11.38 11.05
CA GLY A 396 16.29 11.69 10.31
C GLY A 396 16.16 11.42 8.81
N MET A 397 15.50 10.33 8.42
CA MET A 397 15.25 10.01 7.01
C MET A 397 14.21 10.93 6.36
N VAL A 398 13.24 11.43 7.11
CA VAL A 398 12.33 12.50 6.64
C VAL A 398 13.13 13.76 6.29
N MET A 399 14.04 14.18 7.18
CA MET A 399 14.90 15.34 6.92
C MET A 399 15.84 15.11 5.74
N PHE A 400 16.49 13.93 5.68
CA PHE A 400 17.34 13.56 4.57
C PHE A 400 16.57 13.58 3.23
N GLY A 401 15.37 13.00 3.20
CA GLY A 401 14.53 12.94 1.99
C GLY A 401 14.14 14.31 1.48
N ALA A 402 13.81 15.25 2.37
CA ALA A 402 13.48 16.62 1.97
C ALA A 402 14.63 17.34 1.25
N LEU A 403 15.89 16.97 1.53
CA LEU A 403 17.08 17.60 0.99
C LEU A 403 17.77 16.81 -0.14
N ALA A 404 17.45 15.53 -0.30
CA ALA A 404 18.15 14.63 -1.21
C ALA A 404 17.61 14.68 -2.64
N GLU A 405 18.40 14.18 -3.60
CA GLU A 405 18.02 14.07 -5.00
C GLU A 405 17.03 12.90 -5.23
N MET A 406 15.98 13.15 -6.01
CA MET A 406 14.91 12.20 -6.29
C MET A 406 15.37 10.85 -6.87
N PRO A 407 16.27 10.77 -7.88
CA PRO A 407 16.59 9.50 -8.52
C PRO A 407 17.21 8.47 -7.58
N LEU A 408 18.07 8.89 -6.66
CA LEU A 408 18.72 8.00 -5.69
C LEU A 408 17.70 7.38 -4.73
N ILE A 409 16.81 8.20 -4.21
CA ILE A 409 15.79 7.77 -3.22
C ILE A 409 14.87 6.72 -3.84
N TRP A 410 14.40 6.93 -5.08
CA TRP A 410 13.55 5.97 -5.77
C TRP A 410 14.24 4.63 -6.07
N LYS A 411 15.53 4.65 -6.44
CA LYS A 411 16.29 3.40 -6.63
C LYS A 411 16.46 2.60 -5.33
N MET A 412 16.68 3.28 -4.22
CA MET A 412 16.72 2.64 -2.90
C MET A 412 15.36 2.06 -2.50
N ALA A 413 14.28 2.79 -2.81
CA ALA A 413 12.91 2.33 -2.56
C ALA A 413 12.60 1.06 -3.36
N ASP A 414 12.93 1.03 -4.65
CA ASP A 414 12.72 -0.13 -5.52
C ASP A 414 13.44 -1.37 -4.99
N LEU A 415 14.71 -1.24 -4.58
CA LEU A 415 15.49 -2.37 -4.07
C LEU A 415 14.91 -2.90 -2.76
N SER A 416 14.65 -2.03 -1.79
CA SER A 416 14.15 -2.43 -0.47
C SER A 416 12.75 -3.06 -0.57
N MET A 417 11.88 -2.50 -1.39
CA MET A 417 10.57 -3.03 -1.72
C MET A 417 10.66 -4.43 -2.34
N GLY A 418 11.56 -4.61 -3.29
CA GLY A 418 11.73 -5.87 -3.98
C GLY A 418 12.18 -7.01 -3.07
N LEU A 419 13.16 -6.76 -2.20
CA LEU A 419 13.64 -7.75 -1.23
C LEU A 419 12.56 -8.15 -0.23
N MET A 420 11.80 -7.18 0.24
CA MET A 420 10.68 -7.39 1.15
C MET A 420 9.56 -8.23 0.47
N ALA A 421 9.18 -7.88 -0.77
CA ALA A 421 8.14 -8.55 -1.52
C ALA A 421 8.49 -10.02 -1.81
N ILE A 422 9.72 -10.32 -2.24
CA ILE A 422 10.17 -11.71 -2.49
C ILE A 422 9.99 -12.57 -1.24
N THR A 423 10.48 -12.06 -0.09
CA THR A 423 10.38 -12.78 1.18
C THR A 423 8.93 -13.06 1.57
N ASN A 424 8.05 -12.07 1.41
CA ASN A 424 6.64 -12.20 1.73
C ASN A 424 5.89 -13.14 0.78
N LEU A 425 6.08 -13.00 -0.54
CA LEU A 425 5.40 -13.81 -1.54
C LEU A 425 5.69 -15.31 -1.36
N ILE A 426 6.94 -15.66 -1.05
CA ILE A 426 7.31 -17.04 -0.72
C ILE A 426 6.54 -17.52 0.52
N ALA A 427 6.49 -16.73 1.58
CA ALA A 427 5.81 -17.09 2.81
C ALA A 427 4.31 -17.32 2.60
N ILE A 428 3.62 -16.40 1.92
CA ILE A 428 2.18 -16.53 1.69
C ILE A 428 1.82 -17.65 0.71
N LEU A 429 2.71 -17.99 -0.23
CA LEU A 429 2.54 -19.19 -1.05
C LEU A 429 2.55 -20.46 -0.20
N LEU A 430 3.53 -20.60 0.70
CA LEU A 430 3.65 -21.75 1.59
C LEU A 430 2.46 -21.85 2.56
N LEU A 431 1.91 -20.73 3.02
CA LEU A 431 0.77 -20.66 3.93
C LEU A 431 -0.59 -20.61 3.23
N SER A 432 -0.63 -20.56 1.91
CA SER A 432 -1.85 -20.35 1.12
C SER A 432 -2.94 -21.38 1.40
N GLY A 433 -2.57 -22.63 1.67
CA GLY A 433 -3.52 -23.68 2.02
C GLY A 433 -4.38 -23.36 3.24
N ILE A 434 -3.80 -22.70 4.25
CA ILE A 434 -4.51 -22.24 5.46
C ILE A 434 -5.48 -21.11 5.09
N ALA A 435 -5.00 -20.12 4.34
CA ALA A 435 -5.85 -19.01 3.90
C ALA A 435 -7.04 -19.48 3.05
N PHE A 436 -6.87 -20.49 2.18
CA PHE A 436 -7.96 -21.07 1.40
C PHE A 436 -8.98 -21.79 2.28
N LYS A 437 -8.55 -22.51 3.33
CA LYS A 437 -9.47 -23.14 4.29
C LYS A 437 -10.31 -22.08 5.01
N LEU A 438 -9.69 -21.02 5.50
CA LEU A 438 -10.38 -19.90 6.15
C LEU A 438 -11.36 -19.19 5.19
N THR A 439 -10.96 -18.99 3.94
CA THR A 439 -11.82 -18.40 2.91
C THR A 439 -13.05 -19.27 2.66
N LYS A 440 -12.86 -20.58 2.60
CA LYS A 440 -13.95 -21.55 2.41
C LYS A 440 -14.91 -21.54 3.61
N ASP A 441 -14.37 -21.55 4.83
CA ASP A 441 -15.17 -21.50 6.05
C ASP A 441 -16.02 -20.23 6.11
N TYR A 442 -15.41 -19.07 5.93
CA TYR A 442 -16.10 -17.77 5.85
C TYR A 442 -17.26 -17.79 4.84
N ASN A 443 -17.00 -18.28 3.64
CA ASN A 443 -17.98 -18.30 2.56
C ASN A 443 -19.12 -19.29 2.80
N LEU A 444 -18.85 -20.42 3.44
CA LEU A 444 -19.91 -21.39 3.81
C LEU A 444 -20.85 -20.79 4.85
N GLN A 445 -20.32 -20.14 5.89
CA GLN A 445 -21.14 -19.49 6.92
C GLN A 445 -21.98 -18.35 6.31
N ARG A 446 -21.37 -17.52 5.43
CA ARG A 446 -22.08 -16.44 4.73
C ARG A 446 -23.22 -16.97 3.85
N LYS A 447 -22.97 -18.05 3.07
CA LYS A 447 -24.00 -18.67 2.23
C LYS A 447 -25.15 -19.25 3.03
N ALA A 448 -24.88 -19.70 4.25
CA ALA A 448 -25.90 -20.17 5.20
C ALA A 448 -26.64 -19.03 5.91
N GLY A 449 -26.44 -17.76 5.52
CA GLY A 449 -27.07 -16.59 6.14
C GLY A 449 -26.56 -16.26 7.55
N LYS A 450 -25.44 -16.88 7.97
CA LYS A 450 -24.84 -16.64 9.29
C LYS A 450 -23.82 -15.51 9.22
N ILE A 451 -23.59 -14.83 10.33
CA ILE A 451 -22.45 -13.95 10.51
C ILE A 451 -21.19 -14.83 10.61
N PRO A 452 -20.22 -14.71 9.69
CA PRO A 452 -19.02 -15.53 9.75
C PRO A 452 -18.25 -15.30 11.05
N THR A 453 -18.01 -16.33 11.81
CA THR A 453 -17.26 -16.33 13.06
C THR A 453 -16.16 -17.38 12.99
N PHE A 454 -14.98 -17.05 13.50
CA PHE A 454 -13.88 -18.00 13.60
C PHE A 454 -13.66 -18.39 15.07
N ASN A 455 -13.62 -19.70 15.33
CA ASN A 455 -13.33 -20.25 16.65
C ASN A 455 -12.22 -21.29 16.52
N ILE A 456 -11.10 -21.06 17.20
CA ILE A 456 -9.92 -21.94 17.14
C ILE A 456 -10.22 -23.37 17.62
N ALA A 457 -11.22 -23.55 18.49
CA ALA A 457 -11.62 -24.89 18.95
C ALA A 457 -12.15 -25.81 17.82
N GLN A 458 -12.61 -25.22 16.71
CA GLN A 458 -13.07 -25.94 15.52
C GLN A 458 -11.92 -26.28 14.55
N HIS A 459 -10.71 -25.78 14.82
CA HIS A 459 -9.52 -25.95 14.00
C HIS A 459 -8.34 -26.48 14.83
N PRO A 460 -8.41 -27.72 15.33
CA PRO A 460 -7.40 -28.29 16.23
C PRO A 460 -5.98 -28.30 15.61
N GLU A 461 -5.89 -28.39 14.29
CA GLU A 461 -4.63 -28.34 13.55
C GLU A 461 -3.90 -27.00 13.63
N LEU A 462 -4.61 -25.91 13.97
CA LEU A 462 -4.07 -24.58 14.10
C LEU A 462 -3.83 -24.15 15.56
N LYS A 463 -4.33 -24.93 16.53
CA LYS A 463 -4.36 -24.55 17.95
C LYS A 463 -2.98 -24.24 18.52
N THR A 464 -1.94 -24.96 18.08
CA THR A 464 -0.56 -24.74 18.55
C THR A 464 0.16 -23.57 17.86
N GLN A 465 -0.41 -23.03 16.78
CA GLN A 465 0.19 -21.99 15.96
C GLN A 465 -0.42 -20.61 16.22
N VAL A 466 -1.59 -20.56 16.83
CA VAL A 466 -2.37 -19.33 17.05
C VAL A 466 -2.26 -18.91 18.52
N GLU A 467 -2.22 -17.62 18.78
CA GLU A 467 -2.14 -17.05 20.13
C GLU A 467 -3.41 -17.39 20.94
N GLU A 468 -3.22 -17.89 22.16
CA GLU A 468 -4.31 -18.13 23.09
C GLU A 468 -5.04 -16.82 23.46
N GLY A 469 -6.34 -16.90 23.70
CA GLY A 469 -7.12 -15.75 24.12
C GLY A 469 -7.43 -14.71 23.03
N ILE A 470 -7.16 -15.01 21.73
CA ILE A 470 -7.56 -14.12 20.63
C ILE A 470 -8.79 -14.65 19.89
N TRP A 471 -8.76 -15.92 19.48
CA TRP A 471 -9.81 -16.54 18.67
C TRP A 471 -10.64 -17.56 19.46
N ASP A 472 -10.71 -17.42 20.78
CA ASP A 472 -11.53 -18.26 21.65
C ASP A 472 -13.00 -17.82 21.62
N LYS A 473 -13.90 -18.77 21.87
CA LYS A 473 -15.34 -18.56 21.81
C LYS A 473 -15.83 -17.39 22.68
N GLU A 474 -15.23 -17.19 23.84
CA GLU A 474 -15.59 -16.12 24.79
C GLU A 474 -15.25 -14.73 24.26
N ASN A 475 -14.11 -14.58 23.64
CA ASN A 475 -13.68 -13.31 23.06
C ASN A 475 -14.49 -12.98 21.80
N VAL A 476 -14.76 -13.98 20.95
CA VAL A 476 -15.61 -13.83 19.77
C VAL A 476 -17.05 -13.46 20.14
N ALA A 477 -17.59 -14.04 21.23
CA ALA A 477 -18.93 -13.72 21.72
C ALA A 477 -19.03 -12.31 22.34
N GLN A 478 -17.95 -11.75 22.88
CA GLN A 478 -17.92 -10.37 23.37
C GLN A 478 -18.05 -9.36 22.22
N TRP A 479 -17.53 -9.67 21.03
CA TRP A 479 -17.66 -8.83 19.83
C TRP A 479 -19.12 -8.75 19.33
N ASP A 480 -19.91 -9.82 19.50
CA ASP A 480 -21.34 -9.84 19.15
C ASP A 480 -22.22 -9.07 20.16
N LYS A 481 -21.88 -9.11 21.45
CA LYS A 481 -22.65 -8.43 22.49
C LYS A 481 -22.54 -6.92 22.49
N GLN A 482 -21.43 -6.37 21.97
CA GLN A 482 -21.23 -4.92 21.87
C GLN A 482 -22.12 -4.26 20.80
N LYS A 483 -22.77 -5.03 19.93
CA LYS A 483 -23.73 -4.52 18.93
C LYS A 483 -25.18 -4.43 19.43
N SER A 484 -25.48 -4.99 20.57
CA SER A 484 -26.86 -4.99 21.15
C SER A 484 -27.11 -3.82 22.11
N ILE A 485 -26.17 -2.90 22.24
CA ILE A 485 -26.28 -1.64 22.96
C ILE A 485 -26.03 -0.49 21.97
#